data_5be94aa6af4c5d75f8419102531125a0
#
_entry.id   5be94aa6af4c5d75f8419102531125a0
#
_cell.length_a   1.000
_cell.length_b   1.000
_cell.length_c   1.000
_cell.angle_alpha   90.00
_cell.angle_beta   90.00
_cell.angle_gamma   90.00
#
_symmetry.space_group_name_H-M   'P 1'
#
loop_
_entity.id
_entity.type
_entity.pdbx_description
1 polymer ?
#
loop_
_entity_poly.entity_id
_entity_poly.type
_entity_poly.pdbx_seq_one_letter_code
_entity_poly.pdbx_strand_id
1 'polypeptide(L)'
;ETTGLPFASQNDGVMHACGHDSHIAILLGAAAILQSIKDQLHGTVKLVFQPSEEEALFPGAQGIVDSGILDDVDEIYGLHVWPQLPVGTVGLKKGNLMAASDHFLVHIKGKSTHGAEPHNGVDAIVAAANWIVNIESMVARETNPMENLVCTIGVINGGDRYNVGCGDVHLEGTCRTYAPEKRDYIERRLGESLQALDMLLKTKSTLDYKRGHGATINNPDAIDYATSIVEKYLGKDAVVHPEFPSMAAEDFSAYLHKIKGAFLWLGTGFEGNPALHNEAFTIDEKILEPGITMMAAIAAEFLQEKSSLK
;
A
#
# COMPACT_ATOMS: atom_id res chain seq x y z
N GLU A 1 13.87 16.45 6.27
CA GLU A 1 12.77 16.94 7.13
C GLU A 1 12.79 18.46 7.25
N THR A 2 11.64 19.12 7.03
CA THR A 2 11.49 20.57 7.08
C THR A 2 10.45 21.03 8.11
N THR A 3 10.08 20.16 9.06
CA THR A 3 9.06 20.44 10.09
C THR A 3 9.43 21.56 11.03
N GLY A 4 10.72 21.79 11.29
CA GLY A 4 11.23 22.78 12.27
C GLY A 4 10.92 22.43 13.72
N LEU A 5 10.48 21.18 14.00
CA LEU A 5 10.19 20.70 15.34
C LEU A 5 11.45 20.44 16.15
N PRO A 6 11.42 20.59 17.50
CA PRO A 6 12.60 20.40 18.34
C PRO A 6 13.11 18.93 18.36
N PHE A 7 12.31 18.02 17.89
CA PHE A 7 12.62 16.58 17.75
C PHE A 7 12.70 16.13 16.28
N ALA A 8 12.90 17.06 15.34
CA ALA A 8 13.13 16.73 13.95
C ALA A 8 14.34 15.79 13.78
N SER A 9 14.31 14.98 12.72
CA SER A 9 15.40 14.05 12.40
C SER A 9 16.76 14.76 12.36
N GLN A 10 17.76 14.15 13.00
CA GLN A 10 19.15 14.59 12.95
C GLN A 10 19.97 13.82 11.91
N ASN A 11 19.33 12.91 11.18
CA ASN A 11 19.94 12.14 10.11
C ASN A 11 19.55 12.74 8.76
N ASP A 12 20.53 13.29 8.05
CA ASP A 12 20.31 13.91 6.74
C ASP A 12 19.66 12.93 5.76
N GLY A 13 18.62 13.38 5.08
CA GLY A 13 17.89 12.60 4.08
C GLY A 13 16.92 11.54 4.65
N VAL A 14 16.75 11.47 5.96
CA VAL A 14 15.90 10.46 6.62
C VAL A 14 14.93 11.12 7.61
N MET A 15 13.65 10.75 7.56
CA MET A 15 12.64 11.17 8.53
C MET A 15 11.51 10.14 8.65
N HIS A 16 10.70 10.24 9.69
CA HIS A 16 9.41 9.57 9.78
C HIS A 16 8.33 10.34 9.00
N ALA A 17 8.25 10.11 7.69
CA ALA A 17 7.30 10.81 6.80
C ALA A 17 5.95 10.09 6.63
N CYS A 18 5.75 8.93 7.30
CA CYS A 18 4.53 8.12 7.24
C CYS A 18 3.92 7.83 8.60
N GLY A 19 4.51 8.33 9.70
CA GLY A 19 3.97 8.21 11.05
C GLY A 19 4.18 6.86 11.74
N HIS A 20 5.08 6.02 11.24
CA HIS A 20 5.35 4.69 11.83
C HIS A 20 5.92 4.77 13.25
N ASP A 21 6.59 5.83 13.63
CA ASP A 21 6.99 6.14 15.00
C ASP A 21 5.78 6.23 15.93
N SER A 22 4.68 6.86 15.48
CA SER A 22 3.43 6.92 16.24
C SER A 22 2.75 5.55 16.34
N HIS A 23 2.81 4.71 15.30
CA HIS A 23 2.29 3.34 15.35
C HIS A 23 3.02 2.52 16.44
N ILE A 24 4.35 2.64 16.51
CA ILE A 24 5.17 2.00 17.56
C ILE A 24 4.77 2.52 18.94
N ALA A 25 4.63 3.85 19.10
CA ALA A 25 4.24 4.47 20.37
C ALA A 25 2.85 4.00 20.82
N ILE A 26 1.88 3.93 19.91
CA ILE A 26 0.52 3.43 20.16
C ILE A 26 0.58 1.96 20.63
N LEU A 27 1.31 1.10 19.94
CA LEU A 27 1.39 -0.32 20.30
C LEU A 27 2.11 -0.53 21.65
N LEU A 28 3.14 0.26 21.96
CA LEU A 28 3.80 0.24 23.27
C LEU A 28 2.86 0.69 24.39
N GLY A 29 2.07 1.74 24.16
CA GLY A 29 1.05 2.20 25.10
C GLY A 29 -0.04 1.13 25.33
N ALA A 30 -0.54 0.51 24.27
CA ALA A 30 -1.48 -0.60 24.36
C ALA A 30 -0.91 -1.79 25.12
N ALA A 31 0.37 -2.12 24.89
CA ALA A 31 1.09 -3.17 25.61
C ALA A 31 1.15 -2.90 27.13
N ALA A 32 1.40 -1.63 27.52
CA ALA A 32 1.44 -1.25 28.93
C ALA A 32 0.06 -1.39 29.60
N ILE A 33 -1.03 -1.00 28.92
CA ILE A 33 -2.40 -1.21 29.41
C ILE A 33 -2.69 -2.71 29.55
N LEU A 34 -2.47 -3.50 28.52
CA LEU A 34 -2.72 -4.95 28.51
C LEU A 34 -1.90 -5.66 29.60
N GLN A 35 -0.65 -5.26 29.80
CA GLN A 35 0.19 -5.80 30.86
C GLN A 35 -0.37 -5.48 32.27
N SER A 36 -0.97 -4.28 32.45
CA SER A 36 -1.55 -3.89 33.76
C SER A 36 -2.80 -4.72 34.12
N ILE A 37 -3.50 -5.27 33.15
CA ILE A 37 -4.73 -6.07 33.31
C ILE A 37 -4.52 -7.55 32.93
N LYS A 38 -3.28 -8.00 32.77
CA LYS A 38 -2.96 -9.34 32.23
C LYS A 38 -3.68 -10.49 32.97
N ASP A 39 -3.87 -10.37 34.27
CA ASP A 39 -4.51 -11.40 35.10
C ASP A 39 -6.05 -11.48 34.85
N GLN A 40 -6.60 -10.52 34.12
CA GLN A 40 -8.01 -10.47 33.70
C GLN A 40 -8.20 -10.95 32.26
N LEU A 41 -7.11 -11.18 31.52
CA LEU A 41 -7.16 -11.61 30.12
C LEU A 41 -7.21 -13.13 30.00
N HIS A 42 -8.13 -13.64 29.20
CA HIS A 42 -8.35 -15.08 29.00
C HIS A 42 -7.82 -15.54 27.64
N GLY A 43 -6.50 -15.51 27.45
CA GLY A 43 -5.85 -15.88 26.20
C GLY A 43 -4.50 -15.24 26.05
N THR A 44 -4.02 -15.12 24.82
CA THR A 44 -2.71 -14.56 24.49
C THR A 44 -2.84 -13.37 23.53
N VAL A 45 -2.14 -12.30 23.81
CA VAL A 45 -1.96 -11.19 22.89
C VAL A 45 -0.53 -11.20 22.35
N LYS A 46 -0.38 -11.30 21.04
CA LYS A 46 0.90 -11.15 20.34
C LYS A 46 1.04 -9.72 19.84
N LEU A 47 2.10 -9.05 20.25
CA LEU A 47 2.44 -7.70 19.80
C LEU A 47 3.48 -7.81 18.68
N VAL A 48 3.13 -7.36 17.49
CA VAL A 48 3.96 -7.45 16.30
C VAL A 48 4.55 -6.09 15.96
N PHE A 49 5.84 -5.91 16.18
CA PHE A 49 6.61 -4.75 15.73
C PHE A 49 7.33 -5.13 14.44
N GLN A 50 6.71 -4.81 13.33
CA GLN A 50 7.13 -5.23 12.01
C GLN A 50 8.19 -4.28 11.44
N PRO A 51 9.27 -4.78 10.81
CA PRO A 51 10.21 -3.98 10.04
C PRO A 51 9.76 -3.83 8.57
N SER A 52 10.38 -2.89 7.84
CA SER A 52 10.45 -2.86 6.37
C SER A 52 9.09 -2.76 5.64
N GLU A 53 8.12 -2.02 6.16
CA GLU A 53 6.85 -1.80 5.46
C GLU A 53 7.05 -1.02 4.16
N GLU A 54 7.89 0.01 4.16
CA GLU A 54 8.20 0.87 3.01
C GLU A 54 9.07 0.18 1.93
N GLU A 55 9.54 -1.04 2.20
CA GLU A 55 10.44 -1.76 1.29
C GLU A 55 9.67 -2.80 0.46
N ALA A 56 9.18 -2.38 -0.69
CA ALA A 56 8.31 -3.19 -1.55
C ALA A 56 8.93 -4.52 -2.03
N LEU A 57 10.27 -4.62 -2.10
CA LEU A 57 10.96 -5.83 -2.56
C LEU A 57 11.21 -6.85 -1.45
N PHE A 58 11.23 -6.39 -0.19
CA PHE A 58 11.47 -7.22 0.99
C PHE A 58 10.46 -6.89 2.10
N PRO A 59 9.15 -7.11 1.85
CA PRO A 59 8.10 -6.74 2.78
C PRO A 59 8.22 -7.50 4.10
N GLY A 60 8.21 -6.75 5.22
CA GLY A 60 8.40 -7.34 6.55
C GLY A 60 7.25 -8.25 6.97
N ALA A 61 6.01 -7.89 6.60
CA ALA A 61 4.83 -8.68 6.93
C ALA A 61 4.89 -10.09 6.35
N GLN A 62 5.28 -10.24 5.09
CA GLN A 62 5.39 -11.56 4.45
C GLN A 62 6.42 -12.45 5.17
N GLY A 63 7.57 -11.88 5.57
CA GLY A 63 8.57 -12.63 6.34
C GLY A 63 8.06 -13.13 7.69
N ILE A 64 7.23 -12.32 8.37
CA ILE A 64 6.60 -12.73 9.64
C ILE A 64 5.55 -13.82 9.39
N VAL A 65 4.73 -13.71 8.34
CA VAL A 65 3.76 -14.75 7.95
C VAL A 65 4.48 -16.07 7.65
N ASP A 66 5.54 -16.02 6.86
CA ASP A 66 6.31 -17.22 6.44
C ASP A 66 7.05 -17.90 7.60
N SER A 67 7.37 -17.15 8.65
CA SER A 67 7.99 -17.71 9.86
C SER A 67 7.07 -18.64 10.64
N GLY A 68 5.74 -18.59 10.40
CA GLY A 68 4.75 -19.38 11.11
C GLY A 68 4.46 -18.93 12.55
N ILE A 69 5.08 -17.84 13.03
CA ILE A 69 4.90 -17.37 14.42
C ILE A 69 3.46 -16.91 14.72
N LEU A 70 2.66 -16.68 13.68
CA LEU A 70 1.26 -16.26 13.77
C LEU A 70 0.26 -17.38 13.44
N ASP A 71 0.69 -18.63 13.27
CA ASP A 71 -0.20 -19.74 12.84
C ASP A 71 -1.27 -20.09 13.88
N ASP A 72 -1.09 -19.72 15.13
CA ASP A 72 -2.01 -19.92 16.24
C ASP A 72 -2.86 -18.66 16.56
N VAL A 73 -2.80 -17.61 15.72
CA VAL A 73 -3.54 -16.37 15.93
C VAL A 73 -4.94 -16.48 15.33
N ASP A 74 -5.95 -16.18 16.14
CA ASP A 74 -7.36 -16.19 15.74
C ASP A 74 -7.74 -14.97 14.91
N GLU A 75 -7.34 -13.78 15.37
CA GLU A 75 -7.59 -12.50 14.66
C GLU A 75 -6.41 -11.55 14.81
N ILE A 76 -6.23 -10.68 13.81
CA ILE A 76 -5.19 -9.67 13.77
C ILE A 76 -5.76 -8.29 13.47
N TYR A 77 -5.26 -7.27 14.15
CA TYR A 77 -5.64 -5.88 13.96
C TYR A 77 -4.40 -5.00 13.84
N GLY A 78 -4.44 -4.05 12.91
CA GLY A 78 -3.43 -3.03 12.73
C GLY A 78 -4.07 -1.66 12.48
N LEU A 79 -3.26 -0.62 12.53
CA LEU A 79 -3.71 0.74 12.18
C LEU A 79 -2.63 1.48 11.41
N HIS A 80 -3.08 2.47 10.63
CA HIS A 80 -2.23 3.49 10.04
C HIS A 80 -2.81 4.87 10.32
N VAL A 81 -1.95 5.84 10.61
CA VAL A 81 -2.36 7.25 10.69
C VAL A 81 -2.81 7.75 9.33
N TRP A 82 -3.90 8.53 9.31
CA TRP A 82 -4.54 8.91 8.04
C TRP A 82 -4.90 10.40 8.00
N PRO A 83 -4.09 11.24 7.33
CA PRO A 83 -4.29 12.70 7.31
C PRO A 83 -5.59 13.18 6.65
N GLN A 84 -6.26 12.32 5.88
CA GLN A 84 -7.53 12.65 5.25
C GLN A 84 -8.73 12.50 6.18
N LEU A 85 -8.54 11.93 7.38
CA LEU A 85 -9.56 11.83 8.41
C LEU A 85 -9.27 12.82 9.55
N PRO A 86 -10.29 13.45 10.14
CA PRO A 86 -10.11 14.38 11.26
C PRO A 86 -9.39 13.73 12.45
N VAL A 87 -8.59 14.51 13.18
CA VAL A 87 -7.88 14.06 14.39
C VAL A 87 -8.84 13.37 15.36
N GLY A 88 -8.43 12.18 15.83
CA GLY A 88 -9.17 11.39 16.84
C GLY A 88 -10.33 10.57 16.28
N THR A 89 -10.57 10.59 14.96
CA THR A 89 -11.54 9.69 14.32
C THR A 89 -10.87 8.40 13.85
N VAL A 90 -11.68 7.36 13.65
CA VAL A 90 -11.22 6.04 13.17
C VAL A 90 -11.98 5.66 11.91
N GLY A 91 -11.24 5.46 10.83
CA GLY A 91 -11.77 4.97 9.55
C GLY A 91 -11.94 3.46 9.56
N LEU A 92 -13.17 3.00 9.45
CA LEU A 92 -13.59 1.61 9.53
C LEU A 92 -14.30 1.24 8.23
N LYS A 93 -13.62 0.49 7.36
CA LYS A 93 -14.16 0.11 6.05
C LYS A 93 -14.14 -1.39 5.84
N LYS A 94 -15.30 -1.97 5.57
CA LYS A 94 -15.45 -3.38 5.18
C LYS A 94 -14.92 -3.62 3.77
N GLY A 95 -14.31 -4.78 3.54
CA GLY A 95 -13.77 -5.15 2.24
C GLY A 95 -12.52 -4.34 1.88
N ASN A 96 -12.40 -3.94 0.63
CA ASN A 96 -11.22 -3.24 0.12
C ASN A 96 -10.95 -1.93 0.89
N LEU A 97 -9.77 -1.83 1.49
CA LEU A 97 -9.27 -0.64 2.17
C LEU A 97 -8.12 0.00 1.38
N MET A 98 -7.09 -0.79 1.00
CA MET A 98 -5.93 -0.31 0.25
C MET A 98 -5.61 -1.26 -0.90
N ALA A 99 -4.99 -0.73 -1.97
CA ALA A 99 -4.75 -1.48 -3.20
C ALA A 99 -3.55 -2.41 -3.11
N ALA A 100 -3.53 -3.43 -3.98
CA ALA A 100 -2.30 -4.12 -4.33
C ALA A 100 -1.35 -3.18 -5.08
N SER A 101 -0.05 -3.38 -4.91
CA SER A 101 1.00 -2.60 -5.55
C SER A 101 1.95 -3.50 -6.30
N ASP A 102 2.06 -3.28 -7.61
CA ASP A 102 3.00 -3.99 -8.47
C ASP A 102 3.95 -3.02 -9.16
N HIS A 103 5.15 -3.49 -9.43
CA HIS A 103 6.19 -2.78 -10.16
C HIS A 103 6.51 -3.53 -11.46
N PHE A 104 6.68 -2.82 -12.55
CA PHE A 104 7.11 -3.43 -13.80
C PHE A 104 8.23 -2.64 -14.46
N LEU A 105 9.14 -3.39 -15.09
CA LEU A 105 10.20 -2.86 -15.94
C LEU A 105 10.00 -3.38 -17.35
N VAL A 106 10.12 -2.49 -18.32
CA VAL A 106 10.04 -2.84 -19.74
C VAL A 106 11.32 -2.38 -20.42
N HIS A 107 11.88 -3.27 -21.21
CA HIS A 107 12.99 -2.97 -22.08
C HIS A 107 12.55 -3.21 -23.53
N ILE A 108 12.59 -2.17 -24.35
CA ILE A 108 12.27 -2.22 -25.78
C ILE A 108 13.54 -2.07 -26.59
N LYS A 109 13.94 -3.15 -27.25
CA LYS A 109 15.13 -3.21 -28.09
C LYS A 109 14.78 -3.10 -29.56
N GLY A 110 15.28 -2.06 -30.19
CA GLY A 110 15.24 -1.81 -31.63
C GLY A 110 16.60 -1.98 -32.29
N LYS A 111 16.88 -1.12 -33.26
CA LYS A 111 18.17 -1.06 -33.98
C LYS A 111 18.52 0.38 -34.30
N SER A 112 19.60 0.88 -33.73
CA SER A 112 20.12 2.24 -33.99
C SER A 112 20.47 2.44 -35.46
N THR A 113 20.28 3.66 -35.93
CA THR A 113 20.59 4.04 -37.31
C THR A 113 20.91 5.54 -37.42
N HIS A 114 21.47 5.96 -38.53
CA HIS A 114 21.60 7.38 -38.82
C HIS A 114 20.22 8.03 -38.93
N GLY A 115 19.98 9.17 -38.30
CA GLY A 115 18.67 9.82 -38.25
C GLY A 115 18.06 10.19 -39.62
N ALA A 116 18.91 10.35 -40.66
CA ALA A 116 18.47 10.55 -42.05
C ALA A 116 18.12 9.25 -42.79
N GLU A 117 18.37 8.07 -42.20
CA GLU A 117 18.16 6.76 -42.81
C GLU A 117 17.28 5.85 -41.91
N PRO A 118 16.09 6.28 -41.48
CA PRO A 118 15.27 5.55 -40.52
C PRO A 118 14.86 4.17 -41.03
N HIS A 119 14.80 3.94 -42.34
CA HIS A 119 14.46 2.68 -42.98
C HIS A 119 15.49 1.58 -42.74
N ASN A 120 16.72 1.91 -42.32
CA ASN A 120 17.80 0.97 -42.01
C ASN A 120 17.82 0.55 -40.53
N GLY A 121 16.97 1.15 -39.68
CA GLY A 121 16.87 0.90 -38.24
C GLY A 121 15.50 0.41 -37.80
N VAL A 122 15.36 0.31 -36.48
CA VAL A 122 14.11 0.09 -35.76
C VAL A 122 14.10 1.04 -34.56
N ASP A 123 13.26 2.05 -34.59
CA ASP A 123 13.26 3.13 -33.62
C ASP A 123 12.52 2.71 -32.33
N ALA A 124 13.30 2.53 -31.25
CA ALA A 124 12.77 2.11 -29.95
C ALA A 124 11.99 3.24 -29.23
N ILE A 125 12.28 4.53 -29.51
CA ILE A 125 11.52 5.66 -28.95
C ILE A 125 10.12 5.68 -29.56
N VAL A 126 10.01 5.53 -30.87
CA VAL A 126 8.71 5.45 -31.55
C VAL A 126 7.90 4.25 -31.03
N ALA A 127 8.56 3.11 -30.83
CA ALA A 127 7.92 1.93 -30.26
C ALA A 127 7.42 2.16 -28.84
N ALA A 128 8.23 2.73 -27.97
CA ALA A 128 7.86 3.07 -26.58
C ALA A 128 6.67 4.05 -26.54
N ALA A 129 6.69 5.10 -27.35
CA ALA A 129 5.57 6.06 -27.44
C ALA A 129 4.25 5.39 -27.84
N ASN A 130 4.29 4.51 -28.86
CA ASN A 130 3.12 3.72 -29.27
C ASN A 130 2.62 2.80 -28.15
N TRP A 131 3.53 2.13 -27.44
CA TRP A 131 3.15 1.25 -26.36
C TRP A 131 2.49 2.00 -25.21
N ILE A 132 3.02 3.15 -24.79
CA ILE A 132 2.44 3.99 -23.75
C ILE A 132 0.99 4.38 -24.10
N VAL A 133 0.76 4.90 -25.32
CA VAL A 133 -0.58 5.28 -25.76
C VAL A 133 -1.54 4.09 -25.83
N ASN A 134 -1.05 2.93 -26.24
CA ASN A 134 -1.85 1.70 -26.27
C ASN A 134 -2.24 1.23 -24.87
N ILE A 135 -1.33 1.32 -23.86
CA ILE A 135 -1.64 0.96 -22.47
C ILE A 135 -2.74 1.86 -21.92
N GLU A 136 -2.64 3.18 -22.10
CA GLU A 136 -3.70 4.11 -21.68
C GLU A 136 -5.05 3.75 -22.32
N SER A 137 -5.04 3.46 -23.62
CA SER A 137 -6.25 3.04 -24.34
C SER A 137 -6.81 1.72 -23.83
N MET A 138 -5.94 0.76 -23.56
CA MET A 138 -6.30 -0.56 -23.02
C MET A 138 -6.95 -0.43 -21.63
N VAL A 139 -6.32 0.31 -20.72
CA VAL A 139 -6.86 0.55 -19.38
C VAL A 139 -8.23 1.24 -19.48
N ALA A 140 -8.37 2.28 -20.31
CA ALA A 140 -9.59 3.04 -20.44
C ALA A 140 -10.75 2.30 -21.17
N ARG A 141 -10.45 1.30 -22.01
CA ARG A 141 -11.46 0.65 -22.87
C ARG A 141 -11.73 -0.81 -22.52
N GLU A 142 -10.82 -1.47 -21.84
CA GLU A 142 -10.97 -2.88 -21.46
C GLU A 142 -11.30 -3.05 -19.97
N THR A 143 -11.17 -2.00 -19.15
CA THR A 143 -11.56 -2.02 -17.74
C THR A 143 -12.98 -1.49 -17.59
N ASN A 144 -13.81 -2.19 -16.81
CA ASN A 144 -15.13 -1.68 -16.44
C ASN A 144 -14.94 -0.37 -15.64
N PRO A 145 -15.61 0.74 -16.03
CA PRO A 145 -15.45 2.02 -15.32
C PRO A 145 -15.77 1.99 -13.81
N MET A 146 -16.50 0.98 -13.36
CA MET A 146 -16.80 0.75 -11.93
C MET A 146 -15.72 -0.06 -11.20
N GLU A 147 -14.70 -0.55 -11.92
CA GLU A 147 -13.58 -1.30 -11.35
C GLU A 147 -12.33 -0.44 -11.31
N ASN A 148 -11.57 -0.59 -10.25
CA ASN A 148 -10.39 0.22 -10.01
C ASN A 148 -9.14 -0.48 -10.56
N LEU A 149 -8.49 0.17 -11.50
CA LEU A 149 -7.19 -0.19 -12.04
C LEU A 149 -6.40 1.08 -12.33
N VAL A 150 -5.22 1.19 -11.74
CA VAL A 150 -4.24 2.21 -12.09
C VAL A 150 -3.04 1.52 -12.72
N CYS A 151 -2.58 2.06 -13.84
CA CYS A 151 -1.33 1.69 -14.47
C CYS A 151 -0.60 2.98 -14.84
N THR A 152 0.56 3.21 -14.24
CA THR A 152 1.33 4.44 -14.43
C THR A 152 2.74 4.10 -14.87
N ILE A 153 3.21 4.74 -15.93
CA ILE A 153 4.61 4.71 -16.36
C ILE A 153 5.29 5.95 -15.81
N GLY A 154 6.15 5.79 -14.82
CA GLY A 154 6.82 6.88 -14.11
C GLY A 154 8.20 7.23 -14.66
N VAL A 155 8.85 6.29 -15.36
CA VAL A 155 10.20 6.46 -15.90
C VAL A 155 10.25 6.03 -17.36
N ILE A 156 10.90 6.83 -18.19
CA ILE A 156 11.30 6.48 -19.55
C ILE A 156 12.69 7.01 -19.83
N ASN A 157 13.59 6.14 -20.28
CA ASN A 157 14.96 6.47 -20.65
C ASN A 157 15.32 5.85 -21.99
N GLY A 158 15.88 6.64 -22.91
CA GLY A 158 16.33 6.17 -24.21
C GLY A 158 16.91 7.28 -25.08
N GLY A 159 17.79 6.89 -26.02
CA GLY A 159 18.43 7.79 -26.97
C GLY A 159 19.68 8.47 -26.44
N ASP A 160 20.68 8.63 -27.32
CA ASP A 160 21.98 9.22 -26.99
C ASP A 160 22.22 10.57 -27.70
N ARG A 161 21.77 10.70 -28.96
CA ARG A 161 22.04 11.89 -29.79
C ARG A 161 20.84 12.21 -30.67
N TYR A 162 20.65 13.52 -30.93
CA TYR A 162 19.52 14.04 -31.71
C TYR A 162 19.45 13.54 -33.16
N ASN A 163 20.56 13.07 -33.73
CA ASN A 163 20.67 12.62 -35.13
C ASN A 163 20.91 11.12 -35.29
N VAL A 164 20.62 10.35 -34.22
CA VAL A 164 20.72 8.88 -34.20
C VAL A 164 19.36 8.31 -33.82
N GLY A 165 18.81 7.42 -34.67
CA GLY A 165 17.62 6.64 -34.32
C GLY A 165 17.92 5.74 -33.12
N CYS A 166 17.06 5.81 -32.11
CA CYS A 166 17.25 5.10 -30.84
C CYS A 166 17.04 3.59 -30.98
N GLY A 167 18.02 2.83 -30.52
CA GLY A 167 17.95 1.35 -30.55
C GLY A 167 17.57 0.72 -29.22
N ASP A 168 17.35 1.50 -28.17
CA ASP A 168 17.18 0.96 -26.82
C ASP A 168 16.38 1.94 -25.95
N VAL A 169 15.28 1.45 -25.31
CA VAL A 169 14.45 2.22 -24.37
C VAL A 169 14.10 1.38 -23.16
N HIS A 170 14.24 1.96 -21.98
CA HIS A 170 13.81 1.41 -20.71
C HIS A 170 12.67 2.22 -20.13
N LEU A 171 11.64 1.52 -19.64
CA LEU A 171 10.51 2.12 -18.95
C LEU A 171 10.31 1.42 -17.59
N GLU A 172 9.84 2.19 -16.62
CA GLU A 172 9.41 1.64 -15.34
C GLU A 172 8.04 2.17 -14.98
N GLY A 173 7.24 1.33 -14.36
CA GLY A 173 5.89 1.69 -13.99
C GLY A 173 5.33 0.88 -12.84
N THR A 174 4.13 1.24 -12.46
CA THR A 174 3.41 0.60 -11.36
C THR A 174 1.97 0.33 -11.72
N CYS A 175 1.42 -0.78 -11.18
CA CYS A 175 0.00 -1.09 -11.23
C CYS A 175 -0.61 -1.11 -9.83
N ARG A 176 -1.87 -0.67 -9.71
CA ARG A 176 -2.67 -0.73 -8.49
C ARG A 176 -4.01 -1.36 -8.78
N THR A 177 -4.40 -2.35 -7.99
CA THR A 177 -5.67 -3.10 -8.14
C THR A 177 -6.21 -3.52 -6.78
N TYR A 178 -7.53 -3.76 -6.69
CA TYR A 178 -8.10 -4.42 -5.50
C TYR A 178 -8.37 -5.90 -5.75
N ALA A 179 -8.94 -6.24 -6.91
CA ALA A 179 -9.32 -7.59 -7.23
C ALA A 179 -8.14 -8.39 -7.79
N PRO A 180 -7.88 -9.62 -7.30
CA PRO A 180 -6.82 -10.49 -7.81
C PRO A 180 -6.93 -10.73 -9.32
N GLU A 181 -8.15 -10.88 -9.85
CA GLU A 181 -8.40 -11.11 -11.27
C GLU A 181 -7.97 -9.92 -12.13
N LYS A 182 -8.07 -8.69 -11.59
CA LYS A 182 -7.57 -7.49 -12.27
C LYS A 182 -6.05 -7.38 -12.24
N ARG A 183 -5.45 -7.86 -11.15
CA ARG A 183 -3.99 -7.97 -11.04
C ARG A 183 -3.43 -8.94 -12.09
N ASP A 184 -4.05 -10.13 -12.22
CA ASP A 184 -3.69 -11.12 -13.23
C ASP A 184 -3.95 -10.59 -14.65
N TYR A 185 -5.06 -9.88 -14.83
CA TYR A 185 -5.42 -9.27 -16.11
C TYR A 185 -4.38 -8.26 -16.58
N ILE A 186 -3.99 -7.29 -15.74
CA ILE A 186 -3.07 -6.22 -16.17
C ILE A 186 -1.67 -6.79 -16.49
N GLU A 187 -1.14 -7.67 -15.65
CA GLU A 187 0.14 -8.33 -15.91
C GLU A 187 0.16 -9.04 -17.27
N ARG A 188 -0.85 -9.85 -17.54
CA ARG A 188 -0.99 -10.56 -18.82
C ARG A 188 -1.12 -9.58 -19.98
N ARG A 189 -1.95 -8.55 -19.87
CA ARG A 189 -2.21 -7.59 -20.96
C ARG A 189 -0.99 -6.72 -21.28
N LEU A 190 -0.20 -6.34 -20.30
CA LEU A 190 1.09 -5.65 -20.54
C LEU A 190 2.00 -6.51 -21.40
N GLY A 191 2.13 -7.81 -21.11
CA GLY A 191 2.93 -8.74 -21.90
C GLY A 191 2.38 -8.93 -23.32
N GLU A 192 1.07 -9.14 -23.48
CA GLU A 192 0.42 -9.31 -24.79
C GLU A 192 0.57 -8.05 -25.67
N SER A 193 0.47 -6.87 -25.09
CA SER A 193 0.63 -5.59 -25.78
C SER A 193 2.06 -5.38 -26.31
N LEU A 194 3.07 -5.82 -25.56
CA LEU A 194 4.48 -5.80 -26.00
C LEU A 194 4.71 -6.79 -27.15
N GLN A 195 4.12 -7.98 -27.09
CA GLN A 195 4.21 -8.95 -28.18
C GLN A 195 3.59 -8.39 -29.47
N ALA A 196 2.43 -7.74 -29.38
CA ALA A 196 1.79 -7.09 -30.51
C ALA A 196 2.63 -5.93 -31.07
N LEU A 197 3.25 -5.12 -30.20
CA LEU A 197 4.17 -4.07 -30.58
C LEU A 197 5.39 -4.61 -31.35
N ASP A 198 5.99 -5.68 -30.85
CA ASP A 198 7.16 -6.32 -31.46
C ASP A 198 6.86 -6.84 -32.88
N MET A 199 5.67 -7.42 -33.06
CA MET A 199 5.22 -7.85 -34.39
C MET A 199 5.02 -6.67 -35.34
N LEU A 200 4.45 -5.56 -34.86
CA LEU A 200 4.13 -4.38 -35.67
C LEU A 200 5.38 -3.59 -36.05
N LEU A 201 6.26 -3.32 -35.07
CA LEU A 201 7.39 -2.40 -35.20
C LEU A 201 8.74 -3.10 -35.30
N LYS A 202 8.76 -4.45 -35.30
CA LYS A 202 9.98 -5.29 -35.42
C LYS A 202 10.97 -5.07 -34.27
N THR A 203 10.50 -4.69 -33.12
CA THR A 203 11.28 -4.58 -31.88
C THR A 203 11.46 -5.96 -31.22
N LYS A 204 12.20 -6.00 -30.12
CA LYS A 204 12.27 -7.14 -29.19
C LYS A 204 12.12 -6.60 -27.78
N SER A 205 10.98 -6.87 -27.17
CA SER A 205 10.66 -6.34 -25.85
C SER A 205 10.70 -7.41 -24.77
N THR A 206 11.05 -7.00 -23.56
CA THR A 206 10.93 -7.83 -22.35
C THR A 206 10.14 -7.09 -21.29
N LEU A 207 9.35 -7.84 -20.54
CA LEU A 207 8.62 -7.38 -19.36
C LEU A 207 9.16 -8.12 -18.13
N ASP A 208 9.62 -7.40 -17.12
CA ASP A 208 9.87 -7.92 -15.78
C ASP A 208 8.77 -7.35 -14.88
N TYR A 209 7.79 -8.18 -14.54
CA TYR A 209 6.65 -7.79 -13.70
C TYR A 209 6.84 -8.37 -12.30
N LYS A 210 6.90 -7.50 -11.31
CA LYS A 210 7.13 -7.85 -9.90
C LYS A 210 5.87 -7.56 -9.11
N ARG A 211 5.21 -8.62 -8.64
CA ARG A 211 4.09 -8.48 -7.72
C ARG A 211 4.61 -8.11 -6.35
N GLY A 212 4.24 -6.93 -5.88
CA GLY A 212 4.49 -6.47 -4.51
C GLY A 212 3.35 -6.84 -3.57
N HIS A 213 2.94 -5.89 -2.70
CA HIS A 213 1.88 -6.13 -1.73
C HIS A 213 0.55 -6.50 -2.38
N GLY A 214 -0.19 -7.41 -1.74
CA GLY A 214 -1.58 -7.69 -2.09
C GLY A 214 -2.51 -6.54 -1.69
N ALA A 215 -3.78 -6.62 -2.07
CA ALA A 215 -4.77 -5.67 -1.58
C ALA A 215 -5.06 -5.91 -0.09
N THR A 216 -5.15 -4.83 0.69
CA THR A 216 -5.59 -4.86 2.08
C THR A 216 -7.10 -4.93 2.10
N ILE A 217 -7.63 -6.11 2.44
CA ILE A 217 -9.06 -6.42 2.41
C ILE A 217 -9.51 -6.79 3.82
N ASN A 218 -10.27 -5.91 4.43
CA ASN A 218 -10.78 -6.10 5.78
C ASN A 218 -11.90 -7.13 5.84
N ASN A 219 -11.85 -8.01 6.83
CA ASN A 219 -12.96 -8.90 7.12
C ASN A 219 -14.16 -8.09 7.65
N PRO A 220 -15.40 -8.30 7.10
CA PRO A 220 -16.57 -7.54 7.52
C PRO A 220 -16.91 -7.67 9.01
N ASP A 221 -16.82 -8.89 9.58
CA ASP A 221 -17.14 -9.13 11.01
C ASP A 221 -16.10 -8.48 11.93
N ALA A 222 -14.81 -8.49 11.52
CA ALA A 222 -13.74 -7.82 12.26
C ALA A 222 -13.93 -6.30 12.27
N ILE A 223 -14.45 -5.71 11.19
CA ILE A 223 -14.80 -4.29 11.15
C ILE A 223 -16.04 -4.01 12.02
N ASP A 224 -17.07 -4.84 12.00
CA ASP A 224 -18.24 -4.67 12.88
C ASP A 224 -17.82 -4.72 14.35
N TYR A 225 -16.96 -5.67 14.70
CA TYR A 225 -16.39 -5.78 16.03
C TYR A 225 -15.58 -4.53 16.40
N ALA A 226 -14.60 -4.12 15.56
CA ALA A 226 -13.81 -2.92 15.83
C ALA A 226 -14.67 -1.66 15.93
N THR A 227 -15.73 -1.55 15.13
CA THR A 227 -16.70 -0.45 15.20
C THR A 227 -17.36 -0.39 16.58
N SER A 228 -17.83 -1.53 17.11
CA SER A 228 -18.44 -1.59 18.44
C SER A 228 -17.48 -1.14 19.55
N ILE A 229 -16.21 -1.49 19.43
CA ILE A 229 -15.16 -1.07 20.37
C ILE A 229 -14.90 0.42 20.28
N VAL A 230 -14.76 0.96 19.06
CA VAL A 230 -14.56 2.40 18.86
C VAL A 230 -15.75 3.19 19.42
N GLU A 231 -16.98 2.79 19.14
CA GLU A 231 -18.19 3.44 19.69
C GLU A 231 -18.22 3.40 21.23
N LYS A 232 -17.85 2.26 21.82
CA LYS A 232 -17.86 2.06 23.29
C LYS A 232 -16.83 2.92 24.01
N TYR A 233 -15.61 3.03 23.48
CA TYR A 233 -14.48 3.64 24.19
C TYR A 233 -14.15 5.05 23.72
N LEU A 234 -14.39 5.38 22.46
CA LEU A 234 -14.10 6.70 21.89
C LEU A 234 -15.36 7.52 21.56
N GLY A 235 -16.51 6.85 21.56
CA GLY A 235 -17.79 7.46 21.21
C GLY A 235 -18.16 7.33 19.73
N LYS A 236 -19.46 7.50 19.44
CA LYS A 236 -19.99 7.33 18.08
C LYS A 236 -19.42 8.35 17.08
N ASP A 237 -19.11 9.55 17.55
CA ASP A 237 -18.57 10.63 16.72
C ASP A 237 -17.13 10.33 16.24
N ALA A 238 -16.44 9.39 16.90
CA ALA A 238 -15.13 8.93 16.46
C ALA A 238 -15.19 7.95 15.26
N VAL A 239 -16.35 7.34 14.99
CA VAL A 239 -16.51 6.36 13.90
C VAL A 239 -16.70 7.08 12.57
N VAL A 240 -15.84 6.74 11.61
CA VAL A 240 -15.97 7.18 10.21
C VAL A 240 -16.00 5.94 9.31
N HIS A 241 -16.96 5.89 8.41
CA HIS A 241 -17.00 4.88 7.36
C HIS A 241 -16.57 5.50 6.03
N PRO A 242 -15.29 5.34 5.62
CA PRO A 242 -14.80 5.90 4.37
C PRO A 242 -15.61 5.38 3.18
N GLU A 243 -16.09 6.29 2.34
CA GLU A 243 -16.85 5.92 1.14
C GLU A 243 -15.95 5.16 0.16
N PHE A 244 -14.75 5.68 -0.09
CA PHE A 244 -13.80 5.11 -1.03
C PHE A 244 -12.58 4.50 -0.33
N PRO A 245 -12.06 3.38 -0.85
CA PRO A 245 -10.76 2.85 -0.46
C PRO A 245 -9.63 3.70 -1.04
N SER A 246 -8.40 3.49 -0.57
CA SER A 246 -7.20 4.16 -1.09
C SER A 246 -6.46 3.31 -2.11
N MET A 247 -5.90 3.96 -3.15
CA MET A 247 -4.97 3.31 -4.08
C MET A 247 -3.52 3.23 -3.54
N ALA A 248 -3.25 3.72 -2.33
CA ALA A 248 -2.03 3.39 -1.60
C ALA A 248 -1.99 1.89 -1.28
N ALA A 249 -0.81 1.36 -1.02
CA ALA A 249 -0.60 -0.05 -0.68
C ALA A 249 -0.07 -0.18 0.75
N GLU A 250 -0.20 -1.38 1.32
CA GLU A 250 0.17 -1.69 2.70
C GLU A 250 0.48 -3.19 2.80
N ASP A 251 1.61 -3.57 3.37
CA ASP A 251 2.01 -4.96 3.45
C ASP A 251 1.29 -5.76 4.55
N PHE A 252 0.55 -5.07 5.45
CA PHE A 252 -0.39 -5.72 6.38
C PHE A 252 -1.38 -6.64 5.66
N SER A 253 -1.60 -6.42 4.38
CA SER A 253 -2.36 -7.30 3.50
C SER A 253 -1.91 -8.75 3.58
N ALA A 254 -0.61 -9.03 3.79
CA ALA A 254 -0.08 -10.39 3.93
C ALA A 254 -0.70 -11.12 5.12
N TYR A 255 -0.91 -10.42 6.23
CA TYR A 255 -1.59 -11.01 7.40
C TYR A 255 -3.06 -11.29 7.10
N LEU A 256 -3.77 -10.32 6.49
CA LEU A 256 -5.21 -10.46 6.21
C LEU A 256 -5.54 -11.53 5.17
N HIS A 257 -4.58 -11.92 4.34
CA HIS A 257 -4.75 -13.06 3.43
C HIS A 257 -4.73 -14.41 4.14
N LYS A 258 -4.20 -14.48 5.36
CA LYS A 258 -4.05 -15.72 6.13
C LYS A 258 -4.87 -15.74 7.41
N ILE A 259 -5.03 -14.60 8.05
CA ILE A 259 -5.64 -14.45 9.37
C ILE A 259 -6.82 -13.50 9.26
N LYS A 260 -7.97 -13.86 9.87
CA LYS A 260 -9.12 -12.96 9.98
C LYS A 260 -8.72 -11.69 10.74
N GLY A 261 -9.13 -10.52 10.27
CA GLY A 261 -8.79 -9.27 10.95
C GLY A 261 -9.15 -8.02 10.20
N ALA A 262 -8.63 -6.90 10.66
CA ALA A 262 -8.86 -5.60 10.07
C ALA A 262 -7.65 -4.66 10.22
N PHE A 263 -7.48 -3.84 9.21
CA PHE A 263 -6.59 -2.68 9.22
C PHE A 263 -7.43 -1.41 9.28
N LEU A 264 -7.08 -0.50 10.17
CA LEU A 264 -7.89 0.65 10.51
C LEU A 264 -7.14 1.94 10.18
N TRP A 265 -7.85 3.02 9.83
CA TRP A 265 -7.24 4.33 9.66
C TRP A 265 -7.48 5.20 10.88
N LEU A 266 -6.42 5.66 11.52
CA LEU A 266 -6.50 6.60 12.63
C LEU A 266 -6.35 8.04 12.10
N GLY A 267 -7.39 8.86 12.23
CA GLY A 267 -7.42 10.21 11.71
C GLY A 267 -6.39 11.12 12.38
N THR A 268 -5.60 11.79 11.57
CA THR A 268 -4.58 12.78 12.00
C THR A 268 -4.74 14.12 11.30
N GLY A 269 -5.82 14.30 10.51
CA GLY A 269 -6.03 15.48 9.70
C GLY A 269 -6.41 16.72 10.50
N PHE A 270 -5.69 17.80 10.25
CA PHE A 270 -5.98 19.16 10.70
C PHE A 270 -5.77 20.16 9.56
N GLU A 271 -6.22 21.39 9.72
CA GLU A 271 -6.06 22.42 8.69
C GLU A 271 -4.58 22.67 8.38
N GLY A 272 -4.21 22.54 7.10
CA GLY A 272 -2.83 22.69 6.63
C GLY A 272 -1.92 21.49 6.87
N ASN A 273 -2.47 20.35 7.32
CA ASN A 273 -1.69 19.13 7.53
C ASN A 273 -1.08 18.63 6.22
N PRO A 274 0.26 18.46 6.13
CA PRO A 274 0.90 17.85 4.96
C PRO A 274 0.47 16.39 4.77
N ALA A 275 0.47 15.94 3.52
CA ALA A 275 0.23 14.54 3.20
C ALA A 275 1.35 13.63 3.73
N LEU A 276 1.07 12.32 3.81
CA LEU A 276 2.10 11.30 4.01
C LEU A 276 3.22 11.45 2.95
N HIS A 277 4.43 11.07 3.31
CA HIS A 277 5.65 11.16 2.50
C HIS A 277 6.06 12.60 2.12
N ASN A 278 5.51 13.61 2.79
CA ASN A 278 5.95 14.99 2.63
C ASN A 278 7.04 15.32 3.67
N GLU A 279 8.05 16.11 3.26
CA GLU A 279 9.15 16.53 4.14
C GLU A 279 8.73 17.39 5.35
N ALA A 280 7.53 17.95 5.30
CA ALA A 280 6.91 18.70 6.39
C ALA A 280 5.85 17.89 7.15
N PHE A 281 5.74 16.56 6.89
CA PHE A 281 4.76 15.71 7.56
C PHE A 281 4.93 15.73 9.07
N THR A 282 3.82 15.89 9.78
CA THR A 282 3.72 15.81 11.23
C THR A 282 2.34 15.32 11.64
N ILE A 283 2.22 14.92 12.89
CA ILE A 283 0.94 14.49 13.49
C ILE A 283 0.60 15.36 14.70
N ASP A 284 -0.67 15.47 15.03
CA ASP A 284 -1.11 15.96 16.36
C ASP A 284 -1.01 14.77 17.34
N GLU A 285 -0.15 14.85 18.33
CA GLU A 285 0.08 13.80 19.34
C GLU A 285 -1.20 13.41 20.12
N LYS A 286 -2.26 14.23 20.05
CA LYS A 286 -3.57 13.86 20.61
C LYS A 286 -4.15 12.57 20.05
N ILE A 287 -3.67 12.09 18.91
CA ILE A 287 -4.09 10.80 18.33
C ILE A 287 -3.55 9.59 19.11
N LEU A 288 -2.50 9.77 19.91
CA LEU A 288 -1.87 8.66 20.63
C LEU A 288 -2.82 8.03 21.64
N GLU A 289 -3.53 8.82 22.43
CA GLU A 289 -4.47 8.31 23.44
C GLU A 289 -5.61 7.50 22.82
N PRO A 290 -6.39 7.98 21.82
CA PRO A 290 -7.41 7.17 21.17
C PRO A 290 -6.84 5.95 20.45
N GLY A 291 -5.68 6.06 19.81
CA GLY A 291 -5.00 4.91 19.18
C GLY A 291 -4.63 3.81 20.20
N ILE A 292 -4.02 4.19 21.32
CA ILE A 292 -3.68 3.30 22.44
C ILE A 292 -4.93 2.64 23.01
N THR A 293 -5.96 3.45 23.31
CA THR A 293 -7.22 2.97 23.87
C THR A 293 -7.89 1.94 22.95
N MET A 294 -8.01 2.27 21.67
CA MET A 294 -8.61 1.38 20.66
C MET A 294 -7.89 0.05 20.57
N MET A 295 -6.56 0.07 20.39
CA MET A 295 -5.78 -1.17 20.21
C MET A 295 -5.80 -2.05 21.47
N ALA A 296 -5.71 -1.46 22.65
CA ALA A 296 -5.81 -2.18 23.92
C ALA A 296 -7.21 -2.78 24.12
N ALA A 297 -8.26 -2.00 23.84
CA ALA A 297 -9.65 -2.42 24.02
C ALA A 297 -10.03 -3.54 23.02
N ILE A 298 -9.64 -3.45 21.75
CA ILE A 298 -9.87 -4.51 20.75
C ILE A 298 -9.33 -5.84 21.29
N ALA A 299 -8.09 -5.88 21.76
CA ALA A 299 -7.49 -7.10 22.26
C ALA A 299 -8.14 -7.60 23.56
N ALA A 300 -8.37 -6.72 24.53
CA ALA A 300 -8.91 -7.10 25.83
C ALA A 300 -10.34 -7.62 25.76
N GLU A 301 -11.23 -6.91 25.07
CA GLU A 301 -12.64 -7.29 24.91
C GLU A 301 -12.80 -8.58 24.11
N PHE A 302 -12.00 -8.77 23.07
CA PHE A 302 -11.99 -10.00 22.26
C PHE A 302 -11.71 -11.25 23.13
N LEU A 303 -10.74 -11.16 24.02
CA LEU A 303 -10.38 -12.27 24.91
C LEU A 303 -11.45 -12.52 25.97
N GLN A 304 -12.16 -11.47 26.43
CA GLN A 304 -13.27 -11.62 27.40
C GLN A 304 -14.50 -12.25 26.75
N GLU A 305 -14.89 -11.83 25.54
CA GLU A 305 -16.02 -12.42 24.81
C GLU A 305 -15.81 -13.92 24.54
N LYS A 306 -14.62 -14.30 24.07
CA LYS A 306 -14.29 -15.72 23.84
C LYS A 306 -14.33 -16.58 25.10
N SER A 307 -14.02 -16.00 26.25
CA SER A 307 -14.11 -16.71 27.55
C SER A 307 -15.57 -16.96 27.96
N SER A 308 -16.49 -16.06 27.64
CA SER A 308 -17.92 -16.18 27.98
C SER A 308 -18.67 -17.19 27.11
N LEU A 309 -18.08 -17.61 25.98
CA LEU A 309 -18.65 -18.60 25.07
C LEU A 309 -18.17 -20.05 25.33
N LYS A 310 -17.23 -20.23 26.25
CA LYS A 310 -16.74 -21.55 26.73
C LYS A 310 -17.40 -21.93 28.06
#